data_41a8e7288fc79ccc1dca86d7437c9b91
#
_entry.id   41a8e7288fc79ccc1dca86d7437c9b91
#
_cell.length_a   1.000
_cell.length_b   1.000
_cell.length_c   1.000
_cell.angle_alpha   90.00
_cell.angle_beta   90.00
_cell.angle_gamma   90.00
#
_symmetry.space_group_name_H-M   'P 1'
#
loop_
_entity.id
_entity.type
_entity.pdbx_description
1 polymer ?
#
loop_
_entity_poly.entity_id
_entity_poly.type
_entity_poly.pdbx_seq_one_letter_code
_entity_poly.pdbx_strand_id
1 'polypeptide(L)'
;MVSSDLKSLLPDIPPENRRDFLVTKLAVGFALAVRPISAETITTDTNGLTAGEVKIPVGSIQIPGYRACPSRGGMFPTVLVVQEIFGVHEHIKDICRRLAKVGYCAVAPELFARQGDVSKITDIQEIISTVVSKVPDSQVMGDLDSTAAWAVRNSRSNVNRLAITGFCWGGRIAWMYAANNPKLKAAAAWYGRLDGDRNAMTPKNPIDYAGGLRAPVIGFYAGKDTGIPQESIERMRTSLQVVNDPSQINVYPNAQHGFNADYRASYDQDAAQDAWQKMLAWFKKYGV
;
A
#
# COMPACT_ATOMS: atom_id res chain seq x y z
N MET A 1 -6.14 -19.58 15.22
CA MET A 1 -6.61 -19.53 13.82
C MET A 1 -5.80 -18.48 13.10
N VAL A 2 -5.16 -18.84 11.98
CA VAL A 2 -4.36 -17.93 11.18
C VAL A 2 -5.33 -16.96 10.49
N SER A 3 -5.09 -15.65 10.59
CA SER A 3 -5.88 -14.61 9.90
C SER A 3 -5.92 -14.88 8.39
N SER A 4 -7.03 -14.55 7.72
CA SER A 4 -7.17 -14.67 6.25
C SER A 4 -6.09 -13.90 5.48
N ASP A 5 -5.56 -12.82 6.06
CA ASP A 5 -4.48 -12.01 5.46
C ASP A 5 -3.18 -12.79 5.29
N LEU A 6 -3.00 -13.86 6.07
CA LEU A 6 -1.82 -14.72 6.00
C LEU A 6 -1.92 -15.80 4.93
N LYS A 7 -3.13 -16.23 4.59
CA LYS A 7 -3.30 -17.28 3.58
C LYS A 7 -2.84 -16.82 2.20
N SER A 8 -3.04 -15.54 1.88
CA SER A 8 -2.60 -14.98 0.60
C SER A 8 -1.09 -14.73 0.51
N LEU A 9 -0.39 -14.70 1.65
CA LEU A 9 1.06 -14.49 1.72
C LEU A 9 1.83 -15.82 1.70
N LEU A 10 1.14 -16.96 1.84
CA LEU A 10 1.76 -18.29 1.85
C LEU A 10 1.56 -18.98 0.50
N PRO A 11 2.56 -19.64 -0.07
CA PRO A 11 2.39 -20.46 -1.26
C PRO A 11 1.44 -21.63 -0.98
N ASP A 12 0.65 -22.03 -1.99
CA ASP A 12 -0.22 -23.21 -1.95
C ASP A 12 0.62 -24.47 -1.71
N ILE A 13 0.42 -25.13 -0.57
CA ILE A 13 1.18 -26.31 -0.15
C ILE A 13 0.27 -27.52 -0.07
N PRO A 14 0.61 -28.64 -0.72
CA PRO A 14 -0.10 -29.91 -0.54
C PRO A 14 -0.06 -30.39 0.91
N PRO A 15 -1.13 -31.04 1.41
CA PRO A 15 -1.32 -31.34 2.83
C PRO A 15 -0.31 -32.33 3.47
N GLU A 16 0.52 -33.01 2.69
CA GLU A 16 1.34 -34.13 3.14
C GLU A 16 2.68 -33.76 3.83
N ASN A 17 3.13 -32.48 3.73
CA ASN A 17 4.44 -32.04 4.23
C ASN A 17 4.39 -30.79 5.12
N ARG A 18 3.31 -30.58 5.86
CA ARG A 18 3.08 -29.33 6.59
C ARG A 18 4.05 -29.02 7.74
N ARG A 19 4.62 -30.02 8.42
CA ARG A 19 5.48 -29.78 9.58
C ARG A 19 6.90 -29.36 9.23
N ASP A 20 7.56 -30.06 8.33
CA ASP A 20 8.95 -29.75 7.94
C ASP A 20 9.03 -28.54 6.98
N PHE A 21 7.98 -28.31 6.22
CA PHE A 21 7.83 -27.19 5.31
C PHE A 21 7.64 -25.84 6.03
N LEU A 22 6.93 -25.82 7.16
CA LEU A 22 6.69 -24.61 7.94
C LEU A 22 7.98 -24.04 8.55
N VAL A 23 8.87 -24.87 9.05
CA VAL A 23 10.10 -24.43 9.71
C VAL A 23 11.14 -23.93 8.70
N THR A 24 11.26 -24.57 7.53
CA THR A 24 12.32 -24.24 6.56
C THR A 24 11.90 -23.14 5.57
N LYS A 25 10.63 -23.06 5.18
CA LYS A 25 10.16 -22.11 4.15
C LYS A 25 9.55 -20.82 4.69
N LEU A 26 9.10 -20.76 5.94
CA LEU A 26 8.80 -19.50 6.61
C LEU A 26 10.07 -18.64 6.74
N ALA A 27 11.19 -19.24 7.08
CA ALA A 27 12.50 -18.58 7.09
C ALA A 27 12.93 -18.11 5.68
N VAL A 28 12.56 -18.84 4.61
CA VAL A 28 12.91 -18.48 3.22
C VAL A 28 11.99 -17.38 2.67
N GLY A 29 10.68 -17.40 2.96
CA GLY A 29 9.74 -16.36 2.49
C GLY A 29 10.05 -15.00 3.06
N PHE A 30 10.49 -14.94 4.32
CA PHE A 30 10.89 -13.70 4.97
C PHE A 30 12.32 -13.27 4.59
N ALA A 31 13.25 -14.20 4.48
CA ALA A 31 14.60 -13.92 3.99
C ALA A 31 14.57 -13.30 2.57
N LEU A 32 13.54 -13.58 1.76
CA LEU A 32 13.31 -12.93 0.46
C LEU A 32 12.73 -11.53 0.60
N ALA A 33 11.96 -11.22 1.65
CA ALA A 33 11.43 -9.87 1.91
C ALA A 33 12.50 -8.91 2.46
N VAL A 34 13.57 -9.44 3.07
CA VAL A 34 14.66 -8.68 3.72
C VAL A 34 16.02 -8.91 3.04
N ARG A 35 16.10 -9.80 2.03
CA ARG A 35 17.36 -10.02 1.28
C ARG A 35 17.71 -8.83 0.42
N PRO A 36 19.01 -8.55 0.27
CA PRO A 36 19.45 -7.64 -0.77
C PRO A 36 18.90 -8.13 -2.11
N ILE A 37 18.30 -7.22 -2.82
CA ILE A 37 17.79 -7.20 -4.18
C ILE A 37 18.21 -8.42 -4.99
N SER A 38 17.25 -9.27 -5.38
CA SER A 38 17.54 -10.26 -6.43
C SER A 38 17.90 -9.52 -7.73
N ALA A 39 18.63 -10.15 -8.62
CA ALA A 39 19.00 -9.54 -9.91
C ALA A 39 17.78 -9.13 -10.76
N GLU A 40 16.58 -9.54 -10.39
CA GLU A 40 15.30 -9.24 -11.03
C GLU A 40 14.54 -8.08 -10.39
N THR A 41 14.94 -7.63 -9.18
CA THR A 41 14.26 -6.54 -8.48
C THR A 41 14.55 -5.20 -9.17
N ILE A 42 13.50 -4.47 -9.53
CA ILE A 42 13.64 -3.17 -10.19
C ILE A 42 14.19 -2.16 -9.17
N THR A 43 15.28 -1.49 -9.56
CA THR A 43 15.90 -0.42 -8.76
C THR A 43 15.93 0.86 -9.56
N THR A 44 15.24 1.87 -9.06
CA THR A 44 15.21 3.22 -9.64
C THR A 44 16.32 4.07 -9.01
N ASP A 45 17.20 4.64 -9.84
CA ASP A 45 18.25 5.55 -9.38
C ASP A 45 17.68 6.90 -8.88
N THR A 46 18.50 7.65 -8.15
CA THR A 46 18.14 8.96 -7.61
C THR A 46 18.58 10.15 -8.48
N ASN A 47 19.11 9.92 -9.69
CA ASN A 47 19.54 10.99 -10.59
C ASN A 47 18.36 11.91 -10.93
N GLY A 48 18.53 13.21 -10.73
CA GLY A 48 17.45 14.20 -10.95
C GLY A 48 16.39 14.23 -9.85
N LEU A 49 16.56 13.50 -8.75
CA LEU A 49 15.67 13.47 -7.61
C LEU A 49 16.30 14.07 -6.35
N THR A 50 15.44 14.59 -5.48
CA THR A 50 15.73 14.79 -4.05
C THR A 50 15.05 13.64 -3.31
N ALA A 51 15.81 12.63 -2.92
CA ALA A 51 15.31 11.42 -2.31
C ALA A 51 16.10 11.04 -1.05
N GLY A 52 15.42 10.49 -0.05
CA GLY A 52 16.04 10.05 1.20
C GLY A 52 15.08 9.91 2.35
N GLU A 53 15.62 9.42 3.47
CA GLU A 53 14.93 9.31 4.74
C GLU A 53 14.52 10.67 5.29
N VAL A 54 13.36 10.71 5.91
CA VAL A 54 12.81 11.92 6.53
C VAL A 54 12.22 11.61 7.90
N LYS A 55 12.01 12.66 8.70
CA LYS A 55 11.28 12.59 9.96
C LYS A 55 10.03 13.44 9.84
N ILE A 56 8.89 12.84 10.08
CA ILE A 56 7.56 13.45 9.90
C ILE A 56 6.96 13.69 11.29
N PRO A 57 6.74 14.96 11.69
CA PRO A 57 6.08 15.26 12.95
C PRO A 57 4.63 14.82 12.96
N VAL A 58 4.25 14.04 13.97
CA VAL A 58 2.88 13.54 14.18
C VAL A 58 2.53 13.76 15.66
N GLY A 59 1.74 14.76 15.95
CA GLY A 59 1.50 15.19 17.33
C GLY A 59 2.81 15.57 18.04
N SER A 60 3.10 14.91 19.15
CA SER A 60 4.32 15.16 19.96
C SER A 60 5.53 14.31 19.55
N ILE A 61 5.40 13.44 18.57
CA ILE A 61 6.48 12.54 18.14
C ILE A 61 6.88 12.82 16.68
N GLN A 62 7.99 12.20 16.27
CA GLN A 62 8.39 12.13 14.87
C GLN A 62 8.42 10.66 14.43
N ILE A 63 7.74 10.34 13.34
CA ILE A 63 7.83 9.03 12.71
C ILE A 63 8.82 9.06 11.54
N PRO A 64 9.57 7.99 11.29
CA PRO A 64 10.39 7.86 10.10
C PRO A 64 9.53 7.88 8.84
N GLY A 65 10.13 8.15 7.71
CA GLY A 65 9.52 8.01 6.40
C GLY A 65 10.57 8.16 5.30
N TYR A 66 10.14 7.95 4.07
CA TYR A 66 10.97 8.17 2.89
C TYR A 66 10.28 9.14 1.95
N ARG A 67 11.06 10.04 1.35
CA ARG A 67 10.56 10.98 0.35
C ARG A 67 11.38 10.88 -0.93
N ALA A 68 10.72 11.00 -2.07
CA ALA A 68 11.36 11.24 -3.35
C ALA A 68 10.55 12.27 -4.16
N CYS A 69 11.22 13.32 -4.64
CA CYS A 69 10.62 14.38 -5.45
C CYS A 69 11.61 14.75 -6.58
N PRO A 70 11.16 15.27 -7.73
CA PRO A 70 12.08 15.85 -8.70
C PRO A 70 12.94 16.96 -8.06
N SER A 71 14.24 16.98 -8.37
CA SER A 71 15.18 17.96 -7.78
C SER A 71 15.03 19.38 -8.34
N ARG A 72 14.44 19.50 -9.52
CA ARG A 72 14.22 20.76 -10.25
C ARG A 72 12.75 20.89 -10.67
N GLY A 73 12.28 22.11 -10.84
CA GLY A 73 10.91 22.40 -11.25
C GLY A 73 10.10 23.13 -10.15
N GLY A 74 8.80 23.25 -10.37
CA GLY A 74 7.86 23.95 -9.48
C GLY A 74 7.26 23.09 -8.38
N MET A 75 6.00 23.35 -8.09
CA MET A 75 5.21 22.58 -7.14
C MET A 75 4.66 21.31 -7.78
N PHE A 76 5.04 20.15 -7.28
CA PHE A 76 4.66 18.84 -7.81
C PHE A 76 3.36 18.32 -7.18
N PRO A 77 2.54 17.54 -7.90
CA PRO A 77 1.49 16.75 -7.28
C PRO A 77 2.07 15.86 -6.19
N THR A 78 1.31 15.66 -5.13
CA THR A 78 1.77 14.87 -3.98
C THR A 78 1.12 13.51 -3.99
N VAL A 79 1.91 12.44 -3.83
CA VAL A 79 1.42 11.08 -3.66
C VAL A 79 1.87 10.54 -2.30
N LEU A 80 0.91 10.21 -1.44
CA LEU A 80 1.20 9.41 -0.24
C LEU A 80 1.33 7.95 -0.65
N VAL A 81 2.41 7.30 -0.24
CA VAL A 81 2.66 5.89 -0.53
C VAL A 81 2.54 5.10 0.75
N VAL A 82 1.57 4.18 0.78
CA VAL A 82 1.30 3.36 1.97
C VAL A 82 1.90 1.98 1.80
N GLN A 83 2.70 1.62 2.78
CA GLN A 83 3.47 0.38 2.88
C GLN A 83 2.60 -0.88 2.96
N GLU A 84 3.23 -2.02 2.70
CA GLU A 84 2.74 -3.35 3.06
C GLU A 84 2.93 -3.61 4.57
N ILE A 85 2.75 -4.84 5.02
CA ILE A 85 3.00 -5.23 6.43
C ILE A 85 4.50 -5.17 6.82
N PHE A 86 5.40 -4.99 5.87
CA PHE A 86 6.86 -4.99 6.06
C PHE A 86 7.47 -3.61 6.32
N GLY A 87 6.64 -2.58 6.55
CA GLY A 87 7.14 -1.21 6.74
C GLY A 87 7.58 -0.54 5.45
N VAL A 88 8.26 0.60 5.59
CA VAL A 88 8.83 1.36 4.46
C VAL A 88 10.16 0.73 4.03
N HIS A 89 10.09 -0.49 3.50
CA HIS A 89 11.26 -1.22 3.00
C HIS A 89 11.65 -0.76 1.58
N GLU A 90 12.72 -1.35 1.01
CA GLU A 90 13.33 -0.86 -0.24
C GLU A 90 12.37 -0.79 -1.43
N HIS A 91 11.46 -1.75 -1.59
CA HIS A 91 10.45 -1.70 -2.66
C HIS A 91 9.53 -0.47 -2.52
N ILE A 92 9.07 -0.14 -1.32
CA ILE A 92 8.22 1.05 -1.07
C ILE A 92 9.01 2.34 -1.35
N LYS A 93 10.30 2.38 -0.98
CA LYS A 93 11.21 3.49 -1.32
C LYS A 93 11.39 3.61 -2.83
N ASP A 94 11.49 2.48 -3.52
CA ASP A 94 11.59 2.45 -4.98
C ASP A 94 10.31 2.94 -5.67
N ILE A 95 9.13 2.57 -5.18
CA ILE A 95 7.85 3.12 -5.64
C ILE A 95 7.85 4.66 -5.52
N CYS A 96 8.36 5.21 -4.41
CA CYS A 96 8.48 6.67 -4.28
C CYS A 96 9.41 7.26 -5.36
N ARG A 97 10.54 6.61 -5.65
CA ARG A 97 11.46 7.06 -6.71
C ARG A 97 10.84 6.95 -8.10
N ARG A 98 10.15 5.84 -8.41
CA ARG A 98 9.40 5.66 -9.68
C ARG A 98 8.39 6.79 -9.90
N LEU A 99 7.60 7.11 -8.87
CA LEU A 99 6.65 8.23 -8.91
C LEU A 99 7.36 9.57 -9.12
N ALA A 100 8.51 9.79 -8.45
CA ALA A 100 9.28 11.01 -8.62
C ALA A 100 9.87 11.15 -10.02
N LYS A 101 10.30 10.06 -10.67
CA LYS A 101 10.78 10.05 -12.07
C LYS A 101 9.69 10.49 -13.08
N VAL A 102 8.44 10.29 -12.75
CA VAL A 102 7.29 10.70 -13.59
C VAL A 102 6.61 11.99 -13.09
N GLY A 103 7.29 12.75 -12.21
CA GLY A 103 6.92 14.12 -11.89
C GLY A 103 6.08 14.32 -10.62
N TYR A 104 5.94 13.33 -9.76
CA TYR A 104 5.26 13.45 -8.48
C TYR A 104 6.25 13.72 -7.33
N CYS A 105 5.77 14.31 -6.24
CA CYS A 105 6.46 14.27 -4.96
C CYS A 105 5.82 13.16 -4.11
N ALA A 106 6.52 12.05 -3.94
CA ALA A 106 6.04 10.87 -3.23
C ALA A 106 6.61 10.82 -1.81
N VAL A 107 5.77 10.51 -0.83
CA VAL A 107 6.16 10.39 0.58
C VAL A 107 5.54 9.14 1.18
N ALA A 108 6.36 8.27 1.75
CA ALA A 108 5.97 7.07 2.48
C ALA A 108 6.28 7.23 3.97
N PRO A 109 5.28 7.45 4.86
CA PRO A 109 5.48 7.45 6.31
C PRO A 109 5.57 6.02 6.84
N GLU A 110 6.42 5.78 7.87
CA GLU A 110 6.44 4.52 8.59
C GLU A 110 5.29 4.45 9.60
N LEU A 111 4.18 3.87 9.18
CA LEU A 111 2.93 3.88 9.92
C LEU A 111 2.92 2.95 11.14
N PHE A 112 3.91 2.07 11.25
CA PHE A 112 4.06 1.14 12.38
C PHE A 112 5.03 1.64 13.46
N ALA A 113 5.64 2.80 13.28
CA ALA A 113 6.73 3.31 14.12
C ALA A 113 6.42 3.36 15.62
N ARG A 114 5.13 3.46 16.02
CA ARG A 114 4.72 3.46 17.44
C ARG A 114 4.56 2.05 18.00
N GLN A 115 4.26 1.08 17.16
CA GLN A 115 3.97 -0.29 17.58
C GLN A 115 5.23 -1.17 17.53
N GLY A 116 6.18 -0.87 16.64
CA GLY A 116 7.43 -1.59 16.54
C GLY A 116 8.16 -1.39 15.23
N ASP A 117 9.38 -1.90 15.18
CA ASP A 117 10.22 -1.92 13.99
C ASP A 117 10.14 -3.30 13.33
N VAL A 118 9.25 -3.41 12.34
CA VAL A 118 9.00 -4.67 11.63
C VAL A 118 10.21 -5.15 10.82
N SER A 119 11.19 -4.29 10.53
CA SER A 119 12.41 -4.68 9.81
C SER A 119 13.28 -5.67 10.60
N LYS A 120 13.05 -5.77 11.89
CA LYS A 120 13.76 -6.68 12.82
C LYS A 120 13.04 -8.00 13.07
N ILE A 121 11.83 -8.16 12.56
CA ILE A 121 11.01 -9.33 12.79
C ILE A 121 11.01 -10.18 11.52
N THR A 122 11.37 -11.47 11.66
CA THR A 122 11.50 -12.36 10.51
C THR A 122 10.27 -13.21 10.26
N ASP A 123 9.42 -13.40 11.24
CA ASP A 123 8.20 -14.18 11.13
C ASP A 123 6.99 -13.30 10.82
N ILE A 124 6.27 -13.63 9.74
CA ILE A 124 5.09 -12.85 9.30
C ILE A 124 3.97 -12.88 10.34
N GLN A 125 3.79 -14.03 11.03
CA GLN A 125 2.77 -14.15 12.09
C GLN A 125 3.11 -13.24 13.26
N GLU A 126 4.39 -13.15 13.60
CA GLU A 126 4.88 -12.25 14.63
C GLU A 126 4.68 -10.79 14.22
N ILE A 127 5.01 -10.40 12.98
CA ILE A 127 4.74 -9.04 12.48
C ILE A 127 3.26 -8.70 12.66
N ILE A 128 2.37 -9.59 12.24
CA ILE A 128 0.93 -9.33 12.31
C ILE A 128 0.44 -9.28 13.75
N SER A 129 0.81 -10.26 14.57
CA SER A 129 0.27 -10.37 15.95
C SER A 129 0.86 -9.31 16.89
N THR A 130 2.11 -8.91 16.72
CA THR A 130 2.80 -8.00 17.63
C THR A 130 2.75 -6.54 17.21
N VAL A 131 2.67 -6.26 15.90
CA VAL A 131 2.72 -4.90 15.37
C VAL A 131 1.44 -4.53 14.63
N VAL A 132 1.15 -5.16 13.48
CA VAL A 132 0.08 -4.72 12.56
C VAL A 132 -1.30 -4.74 13.21
N SER A 133 -1.63 -5.78 13.97
CA SER A 133 -2.92 -5.91 14.68
C SER A 133 -3.14 -4.86 15.77
N LYS A 134 -2.10 -4.13 16.16
CA LYS A 134 -2.13 -3.10 17.21
C LYS A 134 -2.15 -1.68 16.67
N VAL A 135 -2.23 -1.51 15.36
CA VAL A 135 -2.26 -0.20 14.71
C VAL A 135 -3.72 0.24 14.52
N PRO A 136 -4.19 1.27 15.24
CA PRO A 136 -5.55 1.77 15.05
C PRO A 136 -5.72 2.50 13.71
N ASP A 137 -6.83 2.26 13.01
CA ASP A 137 -7.16 3.01 11.79
C ASP A 137 -7.14 4.53 12.01
N SER A 138 -7.62 5.01 13.15
CA SER A 138 -7.62 6.44 13.50
C SER A 138 -6.21 7.02 13.58
N GLN A 139 -5.24 6.26 14.11
CA GLN A 139 -3.83 6.66 14.10
C GLN A 139 -3.31 6.81 12.67
N VAL A 140 -3.58 5.82 11.82
CA VAL A 140 -3.12 5.81 10.42
C VAL A 140 -3.68 7.01 9.65
N MET A 141 -4.97 7.31 9.81
CA MET A 141 -5.59 8.48 9.16
C MET A 141 -4.91 9.79 9.60
N GLY A 142 -4.67 9.97 10.90
CA GLY A 142 -3.99 11.16 11.44
C GLY A 142 -2.54 11.28 10.98
N ASP A 143 -1.82 10.15 10.86
CA ASP A 143 -0.44 10.13 10.38
C ASP A 143 -0.35 10.51 8.89
N LEU A 144 -1.28 10.04 8.08
CA LEU A 144 -1.37 10.41 6.68
C LEU A 144 -1.72 11.88 6.49
N ASP A 145 -2.64 12.45 7.29
CA ASP A 145 -2.96 13.87 7.28
C ASP A 145 -1.73 14.73 7.67
N SER A 146 -1.00 14.29 8.70
CA SER A 146 0.24 14.92 9.14
C SER A 146 1.33 14.85 8.08
N THR A 147 1.43 13.71 7.38
CA THR A 147 2.37 13.50 6.28
C THR A 147 2.07 14.42 5.09
N ALA A 148 0.80 14.56 4.71
CA ALA A 148 0.38 15.47 3.66
C ALA A 148 0.71 16.93 4.02
N ALA A 149 0.43 17.34 5.25
CA ALA A 149 0.76 18.67 5.74
C ALA A 149 2.27 18.93 5.83
N TRP A 150 3.05 17.91 6.24
CA TRP A 150 4.51 17.98 6.26
C TRP A 150 5.09 18.12 4.86
N ALA A 151 4.58 17.34 3.88
CA ALA A 151 5.04 17.40 2.50
C ALA A 151 4.94 18.80 1.90
N VAL A 152 3.85 19.52 2.17
CA VAL A 152 3.66 20.91 1.73
C VAL A 152 4.73 21.85 2.28
N ARG A 153 5.09 21.68 3.55
CA ARG A 153 6.07 22.58 4.22
C ARG A 153 7.53 22.25 3.90
N ASN A 154 7.83 20.97 3.60
CA ASN A 154 9.22 20.48 3.55
C ASN A 154 9.60 19.91 2.17
N SER A 155 8.70 19.94 1.22
CA SER A 155 8.91 19.45 -0.12
C SER A 155 8.26 20.40 -1.13
N ARG A 156 8.60 20.31 -2.39
CA ARG A 156 7.92 21.07 -3.44
C ARG A 156 6.57 20.43 -3.79
N SER A 157 5.73 20.24 -2.76
CA SER A 157 4.48 19.50 -2.84
C SER A 157 3.27 20.44 -2.94
N ASN A 158 2.31 20.08 -3.77
CA ASN A 158 1.04 20.75 -3.93
C ASN A 158 -0.09 19.90 -3.34
N VAL A 159 -0.59 20.25 -2.17
CA VAL A 159 -1.67 19.54 -1.47
C VAL A 159 -3.02 19.63 -2.19
N ASN A 160 -3.21 20.58 -3.09
CA ASN A 160 -4.43 20.68 -3.91
C ASN A 160 -4.43 19.64 -5.04
N ARG A 161 -3.30 18.94 -5.23
CA ARG A 161 -3.11 17.84 -6.17
C ARG A 161 -2.58 16.63 -5.40
N LEU A 162 -3.39 16.17 -4.42
CA LEU A 162 -3.04 15.09 -3.50
C LEU A 162 -3.67 13.77 -3.96
N ALA A 163 -2.84 12.75 -4.12
CA ALA A 163 -3.26 11.35 -4.28
C ALA A 163 -2.68 10.46 -3.21
N ILE A 164 -3.18 9.24 -3.13
CA ILE A 164 -2.66 8.16 -2.30
C ILE A 164 -2.56 6.87 -3.12
N THR A 165 -1.54 6.10 -2.90
CA THR A 165 -1.45 4.71 -3.35
C THR A 165 -0.98 3.82 -2.21
N GLY A 166 -1.42 2.56 -2.18
CA GLY A 166 -1.04 1.64 -1.12
C GLY A 166 -1.18 0.19 -1.53
N PHE A 167 -0.36 -0.67 -0.92
CA PHE A 167 -0.15 -2.06 -1.32
C PHE A 167 -0.51 -3.00 -0.18
N CYS A 168 -1.21 -4.11 -0.45
CA CYS A 168 -1.61 -5.08 0.56
C CYS A 168 -2.40 -4.41 1.71
N TRP A 169 -1.89 -4.45 2.95
CA TRP A 169 -2.44 -3.68 4.06
C TRP A 169 -2.64 -2.20 3.67
N GLY A 170 -1.65 -1.60 3.01
CA GLY A 170 -1.74 -0.22 2.52
C GLY A 170 -2.80 -0.01 1.43
N GLY A 171 -3.15 -1.04 0.68
CA GLY A 171 -4.26 -0.99 -0.28
C GLY A 171 -5.60 -0.82 0.42
N ARG A 172 -5.81 -1.49 1.56
CA ARG A 172 -6.95 -1.23 2.44
C ARG A 172 -6.96 0.22 2.93
N ILE A 173 -5.81 0.71 3.39
CA ILE A 173 -5.66 2.07 3.88
C ILE A 173 -5.96 3.12 2.80
N ALA A 174 -5.59 2.87 1.54
CA ALA A 174 -5.89 3.79 0.44
C ALA A 174 -7.42 3.99 0.26
N TRP A 175 -8.21 2.92 0.34
CA TRP A 175 -9.67 3.00 0.37
C TRP A 175 -10.20 3.78 1.57
N MET A 176 -9.68 3.49 2.77
CA MET A 176 -10.09 4.16 4.00
C MET A 176 -9.78 5.65 3.97
N TYR A 177 -8.60 6.02 3.47
CA TYR A 177 -8.19 7.42 3.37
C TYR A 177 -8.99 8.19 2.31
N ALA A 178 -9.42 7.53 1.24
CA ALA A 178 -10.32 8.12 0.25
C ALA A 178 -11.69 8.50 0.83
N ALA A 179 -12.15 7.81 1.87
CA ALA A 179 -13.34 8.20 2.62
C ALA A 179 -13.06 9.26 3.70
N ASN A 180 -11.83 9.33 4.21
CA ASN A 180 -11.46 10.18 5.34
C ASN A 180 -11.09 11.61 4.92
N ASN A 181 -10.24 11.79 3.90
CA ASN A 181 -9.64 13.08 3.60
C ASN A 181 -10.37 13.81 2.46
N PRO A 182 -11.04 14.97 2.75
CA PRO A 182 -11.80 15.71 1.73
C PRO A 182 -10.91 16.44 0.71
N LYS A 183 -9.61 16.54 0.93
CA LYS A 183 -8.65 17.17 0.00
C LYS A 183 -8.05 16.18 -0.98
N LEU A 184 -8.23 14.87 -0.75
CA LEU A 184 -7.75 13.84 -1.66
C LEU A 184 -8.46 13.98 -3.02
N LYS A 185 -7.73 13.83 -4.10
CA LYS A 185 -8.26 13.89 -5.47
C LYS A 185 -8.43 12.52 -6.10
N ALA A 186 -7.55 11.58 -5.78
CA ALA A 186 -7.59 10.23 -6.32
C ALA A 186 -6.87 9.25 -5.39
N ALA A 187 -7.29 7.99 -5.42
CA ALA A 187 -6.60 6.90 -4.73
C ALA A 187 -6.37 5.72 -5.67
N ALA A 188 -5.31 4.96 -5.41
CA ALA A 188 -5.01 3.68 -6.06
C ALA A 188 -4.74 2.61 -4.99
N ALA A 189 -5.55 1.57 -4.99
CA ALA A 189 -5.51 0.50 -4.00
C ALA A 189 -5.09 -0.82 -4.63
N TRP A 190 -3.92 -1.35 -4.26
CA TRP A 190 -3.36 -2.57 -4.80
C TRP A 190 -3.60 -3.73 -3.83
N TYR A 191 -4.34 -4.75 -4.28
CA TYR A 191 -4.66 -5.98 -3.54
C TYR A 191 -4.92 -5.75 -2.05
N GLY A 192 -5.68 -4.69 -1.75
CA GLY A 192 -6.08 -4.35 -0.39
C GLY A 192 -7.39 -5.02 0.00
N ARG A 193 -7.45 -5.55 1.22
CA ARG A 193 -8.64 -6.19 1.74
C ARG A 193 -9.83 -5.24 1.75
N LEU A 194 -10.99 -5.69 1.26
CA LEU A 194 -12.22 -4.88 1.15
C LEU A 194 -13.19 -5.11 2.31
N ASP A 195 -13.20 -6.31 2.85
CA ASP A 195 -14.07 -6.70 3.97
C ASP A 195 -13.37 -7.71 4.88
N GLY A 196 -13.81 -7.84 6.13
CA GLY A 196 -13.26 -8.77 7.09
C GLY A 196 -13.70 -8.50 8.53
N ASP A 197 -13.03 -9.16 9.48
CA ASP A 197 -13.33 -9.02 10.90
C ASP A 197 -13.14 -7.58 11.38
N ARG A 198 -14.05 -7.15 12.24
CA ARG A 198 -14.02 -5.82 12.88
C ARG A 198 -13.59 -5.95 14.33
N ASN A 199 -12.76 -5.03 14.78
CA ASN A 199 -12.32 -4.95 16.17
C ASN A 199 -12.08 -3.48 16.58
N ALA A 200 -11.62 -3.24 17.79
CA ALA A 200 -11.39 -1.89 18.30
C ALA A 200 -10.32 -1.10 17.49
N MET A 201 -9.32 -1.79 16.91
CA MET A 201 -8.28 -1.15 16.09
C MET A 201 -8.78 -0.87 14.66
N THR A 202 -9.59 -1.77 14.13
CA THR A 202 -10.12 -1.75 12.76
C THR A 202 -11.65 -1.89 12.79
N PRO A 203 -12.38 -0.85 13.22
CA PRO A 203 -13.83 -0.92 13.44
C PRO A 203 -14.65 -0.98 12.15
N LYS A 204 -14.07 -0.60 11.03
CA LYS A 204 -14.68 -0.56 9.70
C LYS A 204 -13.78 -1.14 8.62
N ASN A 205 -14.40 -1.60 7.56
CA ASN A 205 -13.73 -2.07 6.34
C ASN A 205 -13.98 -1.11 5.17
N PRO A 206 -13.19 -1.15 4.09
CA PRO A 206 -13.44 -0.34 2.88
C PRO A 206 -14.87 -0.40 2.37
N ILE A 207 -15.49 -1.58 2.38
CA ILE A 207 -16.87 -1.78 1.91
C ILE A 207 -17.90 -0.94 2.69
N ASP A 208 -17.64 -0.65 3.96
CA ASP A 208 -18.53 0.17 4.80
C ASP A 208 -18.52 1.66 4.38
N TYR A 209 -17.60 2.04 3.50
CA TYR A 209 -17.45 3.40 3.00
C TYR A 209 -17.83 3.58 1.53
N ALA A 210 -18.26 2.52 0.84
CA ALA A 210 -18.58 2.58 -0.58
C ALA A 210 -19.58 3.71 -0.93
N GLY A 211 -20.50 4.04 -0.02
CA GLY A 211 -21.45 5.14 -0.18
C GLY A 211 -20.98 6.51 0.34
N GLY A 212 -19.72 6.63 0.76
CA GLY A 212 -19.21 7.84 1.42
C GLY A 212 -17.78 8.21 1.04
N LEU A 213 -17.29 7.72 -0.10
CA LEU A 213 -15.97 8.09 -0.62
C LEU A 213 -15.95 9.59 -0.98
N ARG A 214 -14.89 10.27 -0.60
CA ARG A 214 -14.65 11.70 -0.89
C ARG A 214 -13.75 11.89 -2.10
N ALA A 215 -13.04 10.83 -2.49
CA ALA A 215 -12.21 10.79 -3.68
C ALA A 215 -12.39 9.44 -4.40
N PRO A 216 -12.37 9.43 -5.73
CA PRO A 216 -12.49 8.20 -6.50
C PRO A 216 -11.27 7.30 -6.33
N VAL A 217 -11.52 6.00 -6.27
CA VAL A 217 -10.50 4.97 -6.08
C VAL A 217 -10.42 4.07 -7.30
N ILE A 218 -9.20 3.78 -7.77
CA ILE A 218 -8.95 2.66 -8.67
C ILE A 218 -8.36 1.50 -7.89
N GLY A 219 -9.04 0.35 -7.87
CA GLY A 219 -8.57 -0.87 -7.21
C GLY A 219 -7.97 -1.84 -8.21
N PHE A 220 -6.87 -2.50 -7.83
CA PHE A 220 -6.18 -3.53 -8.60
C PHE A 220 -6.12 -4.82 -7.79
N TYR A 221 -6.77 -5.85 -8.26
CA TYR A 221 -6.95 -7.12 -7.56
C TYR A 221 -6.46 -8.30 -8.39
N ALA A 222 -6.09 -9.36 -7.72
CA ALA A 222 -5.58 -10.59 -8.32
C ALA A 222 -6.63 -11.69 -8.31
N GLY A 223 -6.85 -12.36 -9.44
CA GLY A 223 -7.85 -13.41 -9.58
C GLY A 223 -7.52 -14.69 -8.79
N LYS A 224 -6.23 -14.92 -8.52
CA LYS A 224 -5.74 -16.06 -7.73
C LYS A 224 -5.38 -15.69 -6.30
N ASP A 225 -5.82 -14.55 -5.80
CA ASP A 225 -5.61 -14.13 -4.41
C ASP A 225 -6.54 -14.90 -3.47
N THR A 226 -5.98 -15.81 -2.68
CA THR A 226 -6.74 -16.62 -1.72
C THR A 226 -7.11 -15.85 -0.44
N GLY A 227 -6.49 -14.70 -0.20
CA GLY A 227 -6.74 -13.84 0.97
C GLY A 227 -7.83 -12.78 0.73
N ILE A 228 -8.17 -12.52 -0.55
CA ILE A 228 -9.20 -11.56 -0.94
C ILE A 228 -10.23 -12.28 -1.82
N PRO A 229 -11.33 -12.80 -1.23
CA PRO A 229 -12.35 -13.53 -1.98
C PRO A 229 -12.95 -12.69 -3.11
N GLN A 230 -13.14 -13.29 -4.29
CA GLN A 230 -13.75 -12.63 -5.44
C GLN A 230 -15.15 -12.10 -5.09
N GLU A 231 -15.88 -12.78 -4.21
CA GLU A 231 -17.17 -12.32 -3.70
C GLU A 231 -17.06 -10.94 -3.02
N SER A 232 -15.99 -10.68 -2.24
CA SER A 232 -15.80 -9.37 -1.61
C SER A 232 -15.55 -8.26 -2.64
N ILE A 233 -14.89 -8.58 -3.74
CA ILE A 233 -14.65 -7.67 -4.88
C ILE A 233 -15.98 -7.33 -5.56
N GLU A 234 -16.79 -8.33 -5.86
CA GLU A 234 -18.10 -8.12 -6.51
C GLU A 234 -19.07 -7.36 -5.60
N ARG A 235 -19.07 -7.64 -4.30
CA ARG A 235 -19.85 -6.87 -3.32
C ARG A 235 -19.44 -5.40 -3.31
N MET A 236 -18.16 -5.11 -3.33
CA MET A 236 -17.66 -3.73 -3.40
C MET A 236 -18.06 -3.05 -4.72
N ARG A 237 -17.94 -3.73 -5.87
CA ARG A 237 -18.40 -3.22 -7.17
C ARG A 237 -19.88 -2.86 -7.13
N THR A 238 -20.70 -3.78 -6.63
CA THR A 238 -22.16 -3.56 -6.51
C THR A 238 -22.46 -2.36 -5.62
N SER A 239 -21.79 -2.24 -4.47
CA SER A 239 -21.98 -1.12 -3.55
C SER A 239 -21.62 0.22 -4.17
N LEU A 240 -20.53 0.30 -4.93
CA LEU A 240 -20.13 1.49 -5.67
C LEU A 240 -21.13 1.84 -6.78
N GLN A 241 -21.64 0.84 -7.51
CA GLN A 241 -22.64 1.05 -8.56
C GLN A 241 -23.96 1.59 -8.03
N VAL A 242 -24.43 1.07 -6.90
CA VAL A 242 -25.69 1.52 -6.26
C VAL A 242 -25.68 3.03 -5.97
N VAL A 243 -24.52 3.58 -5.62
CA VAL A 243 -24.37 5.01 -5.30
C VAL A 243 -23.80 5.84 -6.47
N ASN A 244 -23.65 5.23 -7.65
CA ASN A 244 -23.04 5.85 -8.84
C ASN A 244 -21.64 6.43 -8.54
N ASP A 245 -20.84 5.79 -7.70
CA ASP A 245 -19.48 6.23 -7.41
C ASP A 245 -18.58 5.97 -8.64
N PRO A 246 -17.70 6.91 -9.03
CA PRO A 246 -16.85 6.78 -10.21
C PRO A 246 -15.66 5.82 -10.01
N SER A 247 -15.48 5.26 -8.83
CA SER A 247 -14.40 4.32 -8.52
C SER A 247 -14.47 3.07 -9.40
N GLN A 248 -13.31 2.47 -9.65
CA GLN A 248 -13.17 1.32 -10.55
C GLN A 248 -12.38 0.20 -9.88
N ILE A 249 -12.70 -1.03 -10.20
CA ILE A 249 -11.97 -2.21 -9.76
C ILE A 249 -11.56 -3.05 -10.97
N ASN A 250 -10.25 -3.24 -11.13
CA ASN A 250 -9.63 -4.09 -12.14
C ASN A 250 -9.19 -5.40 -11.49
N VAL A 251 -9.50 -6.53 -12.12
CA VAL A 251 -9.05 -7.85 -11.67
C VAL A 251 -8.14 -8.44 -12.74
N TYR A 252 -6.97 -8.91 -12.34
CA TYR A 252 -6.00 -9.63 -13.15
C TYR A 252 -6.17 -11.13 -12.89
N PRO A 253 -6.83 -11.87 -13.79
CA PRO A 253 -7.36 -13.21 -13.48
C PRO A 253 -6.28 -14.24 -13.16
N ASN A 254 -5.08 -14.06 -13.69
CA ASN A 254 -3.95 -14.97 -13.50
C ASN A 254 -2.96 -14.55 -12.42
N ALA A 255 -3.04 -13.30 -11.95
CA ALA A 255 -2.15 -12.76 -10.94
C ALA A 255 -2.47 -13.32 -9.54
N GLN A 256 -1.45 -13.30 -8.68
CA GLN A 256 -1.53 -13.65 -7.26
C GLN A 256 -1.41 -12.39 -6.39
N HIS A 257 -1.66 -12.54 -5.07
CA HIS A 257 -1.43 -11.45 -4.12
C HIS A 257 -0.01 -10.90 -4.22
N GLY A 258 0.14 -9.58 -4.23
CA GLY A 258 1.46 -8.94 -4.33
C GLY A 258 2.04 -8.93 -5.74
N PHE A 259 1.23 -9.04 -6.79
CA PHE A 259 1.70 -9.09 -8.18
C PHE A 259 2.51 -7.87 -8.63
N ASN A 260 2.47 -6.74 -7.92
CA ASN A 260 3.32 -5.58 -8.18
C ASN A 260 4.68 -5.64 -7.45
N ALA A 261 4.85 -6.56 -6.50
CA ALA A 261 6.04 -6.64 -5.66
C ALA A 261 7.15 -7.42 -6.37
N ASP A 262 8.00 -6.72 -7.11
CA ASP A 262 9.07 -7.28 -7.95
C ASP A 262 10.17 -8.05 -7.21
N TYR A 263 10.16 -8.00 -5.89
CA TYR A 263 11.03 -8.80 -5.01
C TYR A 263 10.42 -10.16 -4.63
N ARG A 264 9.18 -10.46 -5.07
CA ARG A 264 8.43 -11.68 -4.73
C ARG A 264 8.28 -12.61 -5.91
N ALA A 265 8.13 -13.91 -5.63
CA ALA A 265 7.79 -14.92 -6.63
C ALA A 265 6.40 -14.75 -7.26
N SER A 266 5.51 -13.99 -6.61
CA SER A 266 4.18 -13.64 -7.12
C SER A 266 4.17 -12.45 -8.09
N TYR A 267 5.33 -11.86 -8.38
CA TYR A 267 5.43 -10.75 -9.32
C TYR A 267 4.92 -11.16 -10.70
N ASP A 268 4.02 -10.36 -11.24
CA ASP A 268 3.49 -10.50 -12.60
C ASP A 268 3.77 -9.20 -13.34
N GLN A 269 4.78 -9.23 -14.19
CA GLN A 269 5.27 -8.02 -14.89
C GLN A 269 4.19 -7.35 -15.72
N ASP A 270 3.41 -8.13 -16.46
CA ASP A 270 2.39 -7.57 -17.37
C ASP A 270 1.26 -6.93 -16.57
N ALA A 271 0.77 -7.62 -15.54
CA ALA A 271 -0.25 -7.09 -14.65
C ALA A 271 0.25 -5.84 -13.88
N ALA A 272 1.49 -5.86 -13.38
CA ALA A 272 2.08 -4.74 -12.66
C ALA A 272 2.25 -3.50 -13.56
N GLN A 273 2.73 -3.68 -14.79
CA GLN A 273 2.91 -2.58 -15.75
C GLN A 273 1.58 -1.97 -16.20
N ASP A 274 0.60 -2.80 -16.54
CA ASP A 274 -0.73 -2.33 -16.93
C ASP A 274 -1.41 -1.58 -15.78
N ALA A 275 -1.39 -2.14 -14.56
CA ALA A 275 -1.96 -1.48 -13.39
C ALA A 275 -1.24 -0.15 -13.06
N TRP A 276 0.09 -0.09 -13.21
CA TRP A 276 0.86 1.13 -13.03
C TRP A 276 0.44 2.23 -14.01
N GLN A 277 0.30 1.91 -15.29
CA GLN A 277 -0.15 2.86 -16.30
C GLN A 277 -1.58 3.34 -16.03
N LYS A 278 -2.47 2.44 -15.63
CA LYS A 278 -3.84 2.79 -15.22
C LYS A 278 -3.88 3.69 -14.00
N MET A 279 -3.02 3.46 -13.00
CA MET A 279 -2.89 4.33 -11.83
C MET A 279 -2.46 5.74 -12.23
N LEU A 280 -1.43 5.89 -13.06
CA LEU A 280 -0.97 7.20 -13.52
C LEU A 280 -2.03 7.93 -14.35
N ALA A 281 -2.73 7.22 -15.24
CA ALA A 281 -3.84 7.77 -16.00
C ALA A 281 -5.00 8.21 -15.10
N TRP A 282 -5.28 7.44 -14.03
CA TRP A 282 -6.28 7.77 -13.02
C TRP A 282 -5.93 9.05 -12.26
N PHE A 283 -4.71 9.17 -11.78
CA PHE A 283 -4.24 10.37 -11.10
C PHE A 283 -4.36 11.60 -12.01
N LYS A 284 -3.91 11.49 -13.26
CA LYS A 284 -4.03 12.56 -14.26
C LYS A 284 -5.48 12.93 -14.52
N LYS A 285 -6.40 11.96 -14.64
CA LYS A 285 -7.84 12.18 -14.87
C LYS A 285 -8.46 13.04 -13.77
N TYR A 286 -8.01 12.87 -12.53
CA TYR A 286 -8.55 13.60 -11.37
C TYR A 286 -7.68 14.79 -10.93
N GLY A 287 -6.78 15.25 -11.80
CA GLY A 287 -6.04 16.50 -11.63
C GLY A 287 -4.81 16.40 -10.71
N VAL A 288 -4.30 15.18 -10.52
CA VAL A 288 -3.07 14.95 -9.74
C VAL A 288 -1.84 14.83 -10.64
#